data_7d6d1d55acbb839dc4902bcb4a24a35e
#
_entry.id   7d6d1d55acbb839dc4902bcb4a24a35e
#
_cell.length_a   1.000
_cell.length_b   1.000
_cell.length_c   1.000
_cell.angle_alpha   90.00
_cell.angle_beta   90.00
_cell.angle_gamma   90.00
#
_symmetry.space_group_name_H-M   'P 1'
#
loop_
_entity.id
_entity.type
_entity.pdbx_description
1 polymer ?
#
loop_
_entity_poly.entity_id
_entity_poly.type
_entity_poly.pdbx_seq_one_letter_code
_entity_poly.pdbx_strand_id
1 'polypeptide(L)'
;MLRYRTMRSADIPNCVEIVRSHPMLGPLYGCEIEYLAPLWKQLLGREAFRAVVFEETRAGRIRIVGVGISVFISDAFIDEVKTPPFFWIGPEITRRMVHGNPPLLSDRELRGANSNGGVNLTPWVAAFDEEHLQSPDAHTTMIAAFVAEHRGFLLKELITSGMSVETLEGAIRSGGLLADPASGRYVNTINRPLAEIVARPHVVGLTRELAKASFGTWIGSLFVHAPPQCNFRRSEQRLLLVALQGETDKELARELGVSLSAVKKAWRSIYARVAPRVPGLIPDPVPEEPSSERGREKKQRLLAYLREHPEELRPACI
;
A
#
# COMPACT_ATOMS: atom_id res chain seq x y z
N MET A 1 -11.21 -15.95 11.49
CA MET A 1 -10.95 -14.50 11.61
C MET A 1 -9.86 -14.13 10.62
N LEU A 2 -10.16 -13.24 9.71
CA LEU A 2 -9.24 -12.76 8.69
C LEU A 2 -8.47 -11.54 9.19
N ARG A 3 -7.16 -11.48 8.92
CA ARG A 3 -6.28 -10.35 9.21
C ARG A 3 -5.26 -10.18 8.10
N TYR A 4 -4.59 -9.04 8.06
CA TYR A 4 -3.47 -8.82 7.14
C TYR A 4 -2.20 -8.41 7.88
N ARG A 5 -1.06 -8.64 7.26
CA ARG A 5 0.26 -8.15 7.67
C ARG A 5 1.16 -7.93 6.47
N THR A 6 2.25 -7.22 6.67
CA THR A 6 3.30 -7.07 5.65
C THR A 6 3.84 -8.45 5.22
N MET A 7 4.05 -8.62 3.93
CA MET A 7 4.63 -9.83 3.32
C MET A 7 6.08 -10.01 3.77
N ARG A 8 6.45 -11.27 4.04
CA ARG A 8 7.83 -11.69 4.31
C ARG A 8 8.33 -12.58 3.17
N SER A 9 9.65 -12.71 3.03
CA SER A 9 10.24 -13.56 1.97
C SER A 9 9.76 -15.01 2.01
N ALA A 10 9.49 -15.54 3.21
CA ALA A 10 8.96 -16.90 3.39
C ALA A 10 7.52 -17.08 2.89
N ASP A 11 6.76 -16.00 2.72
CA ASP A 11 5.36 -16.06 2.28
C ASP A 11 5.24 -16.17 0.75
N ILE A 12 6.27 -15.75 0.03
CA ILE A 12 6.25 -15.61 -1.44
C ILE A 12 5.80 -16.88 -2.16
N PRO A 13 6.27 -18.10 -1.83
CA PRO A 13 5.83 -19.30 -2.52
C PRO A 13 4.32 -19.52 -2.43
N ASN A 14 3.73 -19.35 -1.24
CA ASN A 14 2.28 -19.48 -1.03
C ASN A 14 1.51 -18.39 -1.78
N CYS A 15 2.01 -17.16 -1.82
CA CYS A 15 1.38 -16.06 -2.53
C CYS A 15 1.38 -16.28 -4.04
N VAL A 16 2.48 -16.79 -4.61
CA VAL A 16 2.56 -17.11 -6.04
C VAL A 16 1.61 -18.25 -6.40
N GLU A 17 1.46 -19.24 -5.50
CA GLU A 17 0.51 -20.34 -5.73
C GLU A 17 -0.95 -19.85 -5.71
N ILE A 18 -1.30 -18.90 -4.83
CA ILE A 18 -2.62 -18.24 -4.85
C ILE A 18 -2.85 -17.54 -6.19
N VAL A 19 -1.86 -16.81 -6.72
CA VAL A 19 -2.00 -16.16 -8.03
C VAL A 19 -2.14 -17.19 -9.16
N ARG A 20 -1.37 -18.28 -9.10
CA ARG A 20 -1.39 -19.38 -10.10
C ARG A 20 -2.74 -20.07 -10.15
N SER A 21 -3.30 -20.39 -9.00
CA SER A 21 -4.58 -21.08 -8.86
C SER A 21 -5.80 -20.17 -9.05
N HIS A 22 -5.59 -18.85 -9.02
CA HIS A 22 -6.69 -17.88 -9.18
C HIS A 22 -7.29 -17.98 -10.59
N PRO A 23 -8.62 -18.19 -10.73
CA PRO A 23 -9.26 -18.51 -12.01
C PRO A 23 -9.07 -17.46 -13.11
N MET A 24 -8.86 -16.20 -12.74
CA MET A 24 -8.64 -15.11 -13.69
C MET A 24 -7.17 -14.72 -13.81
N LEU A 25 -6.44 -14.61 -12.69
CA LEU A 25 -5.04 -14.16 -12.72
C LEU A 25 -4.11 -15.23 -13.29
N GLY A 26 -4.31 -16.50 -12.93
CA GLY A 26 -3.49 -17.60 -13.46
C GLY A 26 -3.39 -17.58 -14.97
N PRO A 27 -4.51 -17.64 -15.71
CA PRO A 27 -4.53 -17.54 -17.16
C PRO A 27 -3.99 -16.20 -17.70
N LEU A 28 -4.23 -15.09 -16.98
CA LEU A 28 -3.80 -13.76 -17.40
C LEU A 28 -2.28 -13.59 -17.39
N TYR A 29 -1.62 -14.11 -16.36
CA TYR A 29 -0.16 -14.08 -16.26
C TYR A 29 0.51 -15.17 -17.10
N GLY A 30 -0.14 -16.31 -17.32
CA GLY A 30 0.41 -17.40 -18.12
C GLY A 30 1.80 -17.84 -17.62
N CYS A 31 2.78 -17.90 -18.51
CA CYS A 31 4.16 -18.28 -18.17
C CYS A 31 4.90 -17.21 -17.34
N GLU A 32 4.43 -15.98 -17.32
CA GLU A 32 5.06 -14.88 -16.56
C GLU A 32 4.93 -15.06 -15.04
N ILE A 33 4.04 -15.95 -14.57
CA ILE A 33 3.92 -16.33 -13.14
C ILE A 33 5.27 -16.79 -12.56
N GLU A 34 6.09 -17.48 -13.34
CA GLU A 34 7.38 -18.00 -12.88
C GLU A 34 8.35 -16.88 -12.45
N TYR A 35 8.16 -15.69 -12.99
CA TYR A 35 9.00 -14.53 -12.64
C TYR A 35 8.53 -13.78 -11.38
N LEU A 36 7.30 -14.02 -10.90
CA LEU A 36 6.77 -13.30 -9.76
C LEU A 36 7.60 -13.51 -8.48
N ALA A 37 7.96 -14.77 -8.17
CA ALA A 37 8.71 -15.07 -6.96
C ALA A 37 10.09 -14.37 -6.91
N PRO A 38 10.96 -14.48 -7.92
CA PRO A 38 12.25 -13.78 -7.90
C PRO A 38 12.10 -12.26 -7.90
N LEU A 39 11.13 -11.70 -8.65
CA LEU A 39 10.88 -10.26 -8.68
C LEU A 39 10.41 -9.73 -7.32
N TRP A 40 9.43 -10.38 -6.70
CA TRP A 40 8.94 -9.95 -5.38
C TRP A 40 10.01 -10.05 -4.32
N LYS A 41 10.84 -11.13 -4.35
CA LYS A 41 11.98 -11.26 -3.44
C LYS A 41 12.98 -10.12 -3.59
N GLN A 42 13.27 -9.69 -4.82
CA GLN A 42 14.16 -8.57 -5.12
C GLN A 42 13.57 -7.22 -4.66
N LEU A 43 12.25 -7.07 -4.72
CA LEU A 43 11.55 -5.83 -4.41
C LEU A 43 11.19 -5.67 -2.93
N LEU A 44 11.17 -6.76 -2.16
CA LEU A 44 10.89 -6.68 -0.72
C LEU A 44 11.84 -5.71 -0.02
N GLY A 45 11.24 -4.78 0.73
CA GLY A 45 11.97 -3.73 1.45
C GLY A 45 12.22 -2.45 0.63
N ARG A 46 11.88 -2.40 -0.67
CA ARG A 46 11.86 -1.16 -1.43
C ARG A 46 10.62 -0.33 -1.06
N GLU A 47 10.79 0.99 -0.99
CA GLU A 47 9.70 1.90 -0.60
C GLU A 47 8.59 1.98 -1.65
N ALA A 48 8.92 1.74 -2.92
CA ALA A 48 7.96 1.74 -4.03
C ALA A 48 7.16 0.45 -4.18
N PHE A 49 7.45 -0.58 -3.38
CA PHE A 49 6.79 -1.89 -3.41
C PHE A 49 6.07 -2.14 -2.09
N ARG A 50 4.76 -2.21 -2.12
CA ARG A 50 3.90 -2.49 -0.97
C ARG A 50 3.28 -3.85 -1.13
N ALA A 51 3.53 -4.74 -0.17
CA ALA A 51 3.05 -6.11 -0.23
C ALA A 51 2.52 -6.56 1.12
N VAL A 52 1.30 -7.08 1.11
CA VAL A 52 0.62 -7.65 2.27
C VAL A 52 0.15 -9.07 1.98
N VAL A 53 0.05 -9.85 3.01
CA VAL A 53 -0.61 -11.18 2.99
C VAL A 53 -1.84 -11.13 3.86
N PHE A 54 -2.85 -11.87 3.44
CA PHE A 54 -4.07 -12.07 4.21
C PHE A 54 -4.02 -13.46 4.85
N GLU A 55 -4.23 -13.50 6.16
CA GLU A 55 -4.15 -14.71 6.98
C GLU A 55 -5.50 -15.04 7.60
N GLU A 56 -5.89 -16.29 7.49
CA GLU A 56 -6.99 -16.83 8.24
C GLU A 56 -6.50 -17.68 9.42
N THR A 57 -7.09 -17.48 10.60
CA THR A 57 -6.90 -18.38 11.74
C THR A 57 -8.10 -19.31 11.85
N ARG A 58 -7.88 -20.60 11.55
CA ARG A 58 -8.90 -21.67 11.64
C ARG A 58 -8.37 -22.82 12.46
N ALA A 59 -9.11 -23.23 13.48
CA ALA A 59 -8.71 -24.30 14.40
C ALA A 59 -7.28 -24.15 14.98
N GLY A 60 -6.88 -22.93 15.34
CA GLY A 60 -5.56 -22.63 15.90
C GLY A 60 -4.40 -22.63 14.88
N ARG A 61 -4.67 -22.88 13.60
CA ARG A 61 -3.67 -22.81 12.52
C ARG A 61 -3.83 -21.52 11.73
N ILE A 62 -2.72 -20.92 11.40
CA ILE A 62 -2.65 -19.72 10.53
C ILE A 62 -2.33 -20.19 9.12
N ARG A 63 -3.14 -19.77 8.15
CA ARG A 63 -2.98 -20.04 6.72
C ARG A 63 -2.99 -18.72 5.96
N ILE A 64 -2.11 -18.55 4.98
CA ILE A 64 -2.19 -17.45 4.02
C ILE A 64 -3.27 -17.80 3.01
N VAL A 65 -4.24 -16.93 2.88
CA VAL A 65 -5.42 -17.09 2.01
C VAL A 65 -5.52 -16.02 0.92
N GLY A 66 -4.64 -15.03 0.97
CA GLY A 66 -4.63 -13.97 -0.03
C GLY A 66 -3.36 -13.15 -0.03
N VAL A 67 -3.19 -12.38 -1.09
CA VAL A 67 -2.06 -11.49 -1.33
C VAL A 67 -2.53 -10.20 -1.96
N GLY A 68 -1.98 -9.07 -1.48
CA GLY A 68 -2.16 -7.74 -2.06
C GLY A 68 -0.81 -7.10 -2.32
N ILE A 69 -0.54 -6.75 -3.57
CA ILE A 69 0.69 -6.06 -3.97
C ILE A 69 0.33 -4.84 -4.78
N SER A 70 0.95 -3.72 -4.45
CA SER A 70 0.85 -2.47 -5.19
C SER A 70 2.22 -1.83 -5.34
N VAL A 71 2.36 -0.99 -6.36
CA VAL A 71 3.62 -0.35 -6.69
C VAL A 71 3.41 1.11 -7.06
N PHE A 72 4.43 1.92 -6.76
CA PHE A 72 4.50 3.29 -7.26
C PHE A 72 5.25 3.31 -8.58
N ILE A 73 4.62 3.92 -9.59
CA ILE A 73 5.07 3.87 -10.99
C ILE A 73 5.37 5.27 -11.53
N SER A 74 6.17 5.30 -12.61
CA SER A 74 6.57 6.53 -13.27
C SER A 74 5.43 7.21 -14.04
N ASP A 75 5.53 8.52 -14.24
CA ASP A 75 4.59 9.28 -15.09
C ASP A 75 4.57 8.75 -16.52
N ALA A 76 5.74 8.40 -17.08
CA ALA A 76 5.83 7.83 -18.42
C ALA A 76 5.01 6.54 -18.57
N PHE A 77 5.05 5.66 -17.54
CA PHE A 77 4.25 4.43 -17.58
C PHE A 77 2.75 4.71 -17.45
N ILE A 78 2.35 5.70 -16.64
CA ILE A 78 0.94 6.14 -16.57
C ILE A 78 0.44 6.61 -17.94
N ASP A 79 1.22 7.41 -18.64
CA ASP A 79 0.85 7.92 -19.96
C ASP A 79 0.67 6.79 -20.98
N GLU A 80 1.55 5.78 -20.92
CA GLU A 80 1.40 4.57 -21.76
C GLU A 80 0.16 3.75 -21.39
N VAL A 81 -0.11 3.55 -20.09
CA VAL A 81 -1.30 2.81 -19.62
C VAL A 81 -2.60 3.46 -20.13
N LYS A 82 -2.64 4.79 -20.19
CA LYS A 82 -3.81 5.55 -20.68
C LYS A 82 -3.84 5.70 -22.19
N THR A 83 -2.79 5.30 -22.90
CA THR A 83 -2.75 5.38 -24.36
C THR A 83 -3.27 4.07 -24.97
N PRO A 84 -4.35 4.10 -25.76
CA PRO A 84 -4.85 2.90 -26.44
C PRO A 84 -3.84 2.36 -27.50
N PRO A 85 -3.80 1.04 -27.72
CA PRO A 85 -4.64 0.01 -27.10
C PRO A 85 -4.25 -0.28 -25.65
N PHE A 86 -5.24 -0.39 -24.77
CA PHE A 86 -5.00 -0.72 -23.37
C PHE A 86 -4.44 -2.13 -23.18
N PHE A 87 -3.68 -2.33 -22.13
CA PHE A 87 -3.07 -3.61 -21.76
C PHE A 87 -3.34 -3.93 -20.27
N TRP A 88 -3.11 -5.20 -19.90
CA TRP A 88 -3.19 -5.63 -18.52
C TRP A 88 -1.99 -5.12 -17.72
N ILE A 89 -2.22 -4.23 -16.77
CA ILE A 89 -1.15 -3.52 -16.05
C ILE A 89 -0.25 -4.50 -15.29
N GLY A 90 -0.82 -5.46 -14.56
CA GLY A 90 -0.05 -6.40 -13.73
C GLY A 90 0.94 -7.25 -14.55
N PRO A 91 0.48 -8.01 -15.58
CA PRO A 91 1.37 -8.74 -16.47
C PRO A 91 2.40 -7.86 -17.18
N GLU A 92 2.01 -6.66 -17.61
CA GLU A 92 2.92 -5.70 -18.26
C GLU A 92 4.05 -5.25 -17.35
N ILE A 93 3.75 -4.95 -16.07
CA ILE A 93 4.77 -4.65 -15.06
C ILE A 93 5.75 -5.82 -14.95
N THR A 94 5.24 -7.07 -14.84
CA THR A 94 6.07 -8.25 -14.73
C THR A 94 7.00 -8.39 -15.95
N ARG A 95 6.45 -8.28 -17.14
CA ARG A 95 7.20 -8.36 -18.40
C ARG A 95 8.30 -7.31 -18.48
N ARG A 96 8.02 -6.05 -18.18
CA ARG A 96 9.01 -4.98 -18.18
C ARG A 96 10.11 -5.18 -17.14
N MET A 97 9.75 -5.64 -15.95
CA MET A 97 10.73 -5.96 -14.92
C MET A 97 11.72 -7.04 -15.39
N VAL A 98 11.22 -8.07 -16.06
CA VAL A 98 12.06 -9.15 -16.62
C VAL A 98 12.99 -8.64 -17.73
N HIS A 99 12.52 -7.72 -18.56
CA HIS A 99 13.30 -7.17 -19.67
C HIS A 99 14.21 -5.97 -19.28
N GLY A 100 14.34 -5.67 -17.98
CA GLY A 100 15.23 -4.63 -17.49
C GLY A 100 14.75 -3.19 -17.72
N ASN A 101 13.47 -3.00 -18.02
CA ASN A 101 12.82 -1.69 -18.15
C ASN A 101 11.73 -1.49 -17.08
N PRO A 102 12.10 -1.41 -15.79
CA PRO A 102 11.17 -1.35 -14.69
C PRO A 102 10.34 -0.06 -14.72
N PRO A 103 8.99 -0.14 -14.64
CA PRO A 103 8.16 1.04 -14.55
C PRO A 103 8.09 1.62 -13.13
N LEU A 104 8.64 0.92 -12.14
CA LEU A 104 8.60 1.29 -10.72
C LEU A 104 9.57 2.44 -10.44
N LEU A 105 9.14 3.34 -9.58
CA LEU A 105 10.02 4.38 -9.03
C LEU A 105 11.14 3.76 -8.16
N SER A 106 12.33 4.31 -8.25
CA SER A 106 13.37 4.08 -7.23
C SER A 106 12.96 4.73 -5.90
N ASP A 107 13.56 4.32 -4.79
CA ASP A 107 13.31 4.94 -3.48
C ASP A 107 13.59 6.46 -3.49
N ARG A 108 14.56 6.93 -4.28
CA ARG A 108 14.89 8.34 -4.41
C ARG A 108 13.80 9.11 -5.17
N GLU A 109 13.35 8.57 -6.30
CA GLU A 109 12.28 9.17 -7.11
C GLU A 109 10.97 9.20 -6.34
N LEU A 110 10.64 8.10 -5.62
CA LEU A 110 9.44 8.04 -4.78
C LEU A 110 9.44 9.16 -3.73
N ARG A 111 10.54 9.36 -3.02
CA ARG A 111 10.64 10.43 -2.01
C ARG A 111 10.50 11.80 -2.63
N GLY A 112 11.19 12.04 -3.75
CA GLY A 112 11.09 13.30 -4.48
C GLY A 112 9.66 13.60 -4.91
N ALA A 113 9.01 12.64 -5.55
CA ALA A 113 7.63 12.77 -6.01
C ALA A 113 6.63 12.91 -4.84
N ASN A 114 6.80 12.12 -3.77
CA ASN A 114 5.92 12.22 -2.58
C ASN A 114 6.09 13.54 -1.81
N SER A 115 7.23 14.20 -1.94
CA SER A 115 7.44 15.53 -1.35
C SER A 115 6.94 16.66 -2.26
N ASN A 116 6.89 16.43 -3.58
CA ASN A 116 6.51 17.45 -4.54
C ASN A 116 5.89 16.82 -5.80
N GLY A 117 4.71 17.27 -6.18
CA GLY A 117 3.99 16.81 -7.38
C GLY A 117 3.09 15.59 -7.15
N GLY A 118 3.54 14.63 -6.36
CA GLY A 118 2.80 13.42 -6.00
C GLY A 118 3.21 12.19 -6.78
N VAL A 119 2.72 11.06 -6.32
CA VAL A 119 3.07 9.71 -6.80
C VAL A 119 1.90 9.04 -7.48
N ASN A 120 2.19 8.22 -8.48
CA ASN A 120 1.21 7.35 -9.13
C ASN A 120 1.24 5.97 -8.51
N LEU A 121 0.07 5.43 -8.22
CA LEU A 121 -0.13 4.15 -7.57
C LEU A 121 -0.89 3.19 -8.47
N THR A 122 -0.46 1.93 -8.53
CA THR A 122 -1.22 0.87 -9.17
C THR A 122 -1.19 -0.42 -8.35
N PRO A 123 -2.33 -1.13 -8.17
CA PRO A 123 -2.32 -2.51 -7.77
C PRO A 123 -1.63 -3.36 -8.83
N TRP A 124 -0.64 -4.18 -8.40
CA TRP A 124 0.02 -5.15 -9.28
C TRP A 124 -0.67 -6.50 -9.20
N VAL A 125 -0.96 -6.97 -7.97
CA VAL A 125 -1.69 -8.20 -7.71
C VAL A 125 -2.64 -7.98 -6.54
N ALA A 126 -3.88 -8.45 -6.68
CA ALA A 126 -4.84 -8.59 -5.58
C ALA A 126 -5.58 -9.91 -5.78
N ALA A 127 -5.31 -10.89 -4.93
CA ALA A 127 -5.83 -12.25 -5.08
C ALA A 127 -6.17 -12.88 -3.73
N PHE A 128 -7.22 -13.66 -3.72
CA PHE A 128 -7.55 -14.63 -2.68
C PHE A 128 -7.60 -16.04 -3.26
N ASP A 129 -7.46 -17.04 -2.41
CA ASP A 129 -7.75 -18.42 -2.79
C ASP A 129 -9.25 -18.59 -3.12
N GLU A 130 -9.60 -19.74 -3.72
CA GLU A 130 -10.95 -19.99 -4.23
C GLU A 130 -12.03 -19.88 -3.15
N GLU A 131 -11.73 -20.30 -1.91
CA GLU A 131 -12.66 -20.26 -0.76
C GLU A 131 -13.03 -18.80 -0.38
N HIS A 132 -12.14 -17.85 -0.63
CA HIS A 132 -12.27 -16.45 -0.23
C HIS A 132 -12.60 -15.46 -1.35
N LEU A 133 -12.64 -15.92 -2.62
CA LEU A 133 -12.88 -15.05 -3.79
C LEU A 133 -14.15 -14.21 -3.69
N GLN A 134 -15.22 -14.78 -3.14
CA GLN A 134 -16.53 -14.12 -3.02
C GLN A 134 -16.85 -13.71 -1.57
N SER A 135 -15.86 -13.79 -0.66
CA SER A 135 -16.06 -13.44 0.75
C SER A 135 -16.13 -11.93 0.94
N PRO A 136 -17.25 -11.37 1.46
CA PRO A 136 -17.34 -9.95 1.79
C PRO A 136 -16.29 -9.52 2.84
N ASP A 137 -15.96 -10.40 3.79
CA ASP A 137 -14.94 -10.14 4.81
C ASP A 137 -13.55 -10.03 4.19
N ALA A 138 -13.24 -10.87 3.18
CA ALA A 138 -11.99 -10.82 2.44
C ALA A 138 -11.85 -9.50 1.68
N HIS A 139 -12.88 -9.11 0.95
CA HIS A 139 -12.91 -7.84 0.22
C HIS A 139 -12.79 -6.62 1.16
N THR A 140 -13.53 -6.63 2.27
CA THR A 140 -13.46 -5.56 3.27
C THR A 140 -12.06 -5.45 3.88
N THR A 141 -11.45 -6.60 4.21
CA THR A 141 -10.10 -6.64 4.77
C THR A 141 -9.06 -6.18 3.75
N MET A 142 -9.23 -6.52 2.48
CA MET A 142 -8.35 -6.06 1.38
C MET A 142 -8.42 -4.54 1.20
N ILE A 143 -9.62 -3.98 1.20
CA ILE A 143 -9.81 -2.51 1.12
C ILE A 143 -9.17 -1.83 2.33
N ALA A 144 -9.41 -2.34 3.54
CA ALA A 144 -8.82 -1.81 4.76
C ALA A 144 -7.28 -1.84 4.72
N ALA A 145 -6.69 -2.96 4.28
CA ALA A 145 -5.26 -3.09 4.09
C ALA A 145 -4.72 -2.11 3.05
N PHE A 146 -5.39 -2.00 1.90
CA PHE A 146 -4.99 -1.09 0.84
C PHE A 146 -5.03 0.37 1.31
N VAL A 147 -6.07 0.79 2.02
CA VAL A 147 -6.15 2.14 2.60
C VAL A 147 -5.04 2.36 3.63
N ALA A 148 -4.80 1.43 4.53
CA ALA A 148 -3.77 1.55 5.56
C ALA A 148 -2.35 1.67 4.95
N GLU A 149 -2.07 0.91 3.88
CA GLU A 149 -0.76 0.95 3.21
C GLU A 149 -0.52 2.23 2.41
N HIS A 150 -1.56 2.88 1.89
CA HIS A 150 -1.39 3.98 0.93
C HIS A 150 -1.88 5.35 1.43
N ARG A 151 -2.73 5.41 2.45
CA ARG A 151 -3.12 6.67 3.08
C ARG A 151 -1.88 7.44 3.56
N GLY A 152 -1.88 8.76 3.37
CA GLY A 152 -0.77 9.65 3.77
C GLY A 152 0.32 9.85 2.71
N PHE A 153 0.28 9.13 1.58
CA PHE A 153 1.06 9.52 0.41
C PHE A 153 0.42 10.71 -0.31
N LEU A 154 1.25 11.56 -0.91
CA LEU A 154 0.79 12.60 -1.82
C LEU A 154 0.44 11.97 -3.17
N LEU A 155 -0.73 11.29 -3.26
CA LEU A 155 -1.12 10.63 -4.49
C LEU A 155 -1.44 11.64 -5.59
N LYS A 156 -0.87 11.43 -6.79
CA LYS A 156 -1.21 12.14 -8.03
C LYS A 156 -2.32 11.42 -8.76
N GLU A 157 -2.15 10.11 -8.93
CA GLU A 157 -3.10 9.25 -9.64
C GLU A 157 -3.10 7.83 -9.05
N LEU A 158 -4.27 7.20 -8.96
CA LEU A 158 -4.46 5.78 -8.74
C LEU A 158 -5.05 5.19 -10.00
N ILE A 159 -4.42 4.13 -10.54
CA ILE A 159 -4.85 3.49 -11.79
C ILE A 159 -4.79 1.97 -11.65
N THR A 160 -5.73 1.28 -12.29
CA THR A 160 -5.76 -0.18 -12.36
C THR A 160 -6.40 -0.64 -13.66
N SER A 161 -6.17 -1.90 -14.02
CA SER A 161 -6.93 -2.57 -15.10
C SER A 161 -8.01 -3.46 -14.49
N GLY A 162 -9.24 -3.29 -14.96
CA GLY A 162 -10.36 -4.15 -14.57
C GLY A 162 -10.34 -5.46 -15.33
N MET A 163 -10.66 -6.57 -14.64
CA MET A 163 -10.61 -7.94 -15.20
C MET A 163 -11.98 -8.58 -15.39
N SER A 164 -13.01 -8.07 -14.71
CA SER A 164 -14.39 -8.55 -14.84
C SER A 164 -15.38 -7.40 -14.69
N VAL A 165 -16.65 -7.66 -15.04
CA VAL A 165 -17.73 -6.68 -14.81
C VAL A 165 -17.83 -6.32 -13.34
N GLU A 166 -17.78 -7.30 -12.46
CA GLU A 166 -17.94 -7.12 -11.02
C GLU A 166 -16.80 -6.27 -10.42
N THR A 167 -15.55 -6.53 -10.83
CA THR A 167 -14.40 -5.73 -10.37
C THR A 167 -14.48 -4.30 -10.88
N LEU A 168 -14.94 -4.12 -12.13
CA LEU A 168 -15.12 -2.82 -12.74
C LEU A 168 -16.25 -2.03 -12.05
N GLU A 169 -17.41 -2.65 -11.83
CA GLU A 169 -18.52 -2.05 -11.08
C GLU A 169 -18.11 -1.69 -9.65
N GLY A 170 -17.36 -2.56 -8.99
CA GLY A 170 -16.82 -2.31 -7.66
C GLY A 170 -15.91 -1.09 -7.64
N ALA A 171 -15.02 -0.94 -8.62
CA ALA A 171 -14.12 0.19 -8.75
C ALA A 171 -14.91 1.50 -9.01
N ILE A 172 -15.90 1.48 -9.89
CA ILE A 172 -16.74 2.65 -10.20
C ILE A 172 -17.58 3.04 -8.99
N ARG A 173 -18.21 2.07 -8.31
CA ARG A 173 -18.98 2.33 -7.07
C ARG A 173 -18.09 2.92 -5.95
N SER A 174 -16.81 2.62 -5.98
CA SER A 174 -15.82 3.16 -5.04
C SER A 174 -15.35 4.57 -5.40
N GLY A 175 -15.81 5.15 -6.52
CA GLY A 175 -15.44 6.49 -6.99
C GLY A 175 -14.38 6.51 -8.08
N GLY A 176 -13.95 5.35 -8.60
CA GLY A 176 -13.08 5.25 -9.76
C GLY A 176 -13.81 5.62 -11.06
N LEU A 177 -13.07 6.11 -12.03
CA LEU A 177 -13.57 6.50 -13.35
C LEU A 177 -12.93 5.64 -14.43
N LEU A 178 -13.70 5.31 -15.47
CA LEU A 178 -13.23 4.55 -16.61
C LEU A 178 -12.45 5.46 -17.57
N ALA A 179 -11.31 5.01 -18.08
CA ALA A 179 -10.63 5.69 -19.17
C ALA A 179 -11.33 5.39 -20.50
N ASP A 180 -11.62 6.45 -21.27
CA ASP A 180 -12.20 6.33 -22.60
C ASP A 180 -11.16 5.73 -23.57
N PRO A 181 -11.49 4.62 -24.26
CA PRO A 181 -10.58 3.99 -25.20
C PRO A 181 -10.15 4.84 -26.39
N ALA A 182 -10.88 5.90 -26.70
CA ALA A 182 -10.55 6.79 -27.81
C ALA A 182 -9.59 7.92 -27.42
N SER A 183 -9.65 8.39 -26.16
CA SER A 183 -8.90 9.57 -25.72
C SER A 183 -7.97 9.31 -24.54
N GLY A 184 -8.08 8.18 -23.85
CA GLY A 184 -7.36 7.88 -22.60
C GLY A 184 -7.82 8.72 -21.40
N ARG A 185 -8.79 9.61 -21.57
CA ARG A 185 -9.30 10.48 -20.49
C ARG A 185 -10.31 9.74 -19.63
N TYR A 186 -10.32 10.04 -18.35
CA TYR A 186 -11.36 9.51 -17.46
C TYR A 186 -12.70 10.15 -17.76
N VAL A 187 -13.71 9.30 -17.92
CA VAL A 187 -15.08 9.69 -18.24
C VAL A 187 -16.06 9.08 -17.23
N ASN A 188 -17.15 9.79 -16.97
CA ASN A 188 -18.23 9.27 -16.16
C ASN A 188 -19.11 8.36 -17.04
N THR A 189 -19.06 7.04 -16.79
CA THR A 189 -19.62 6.00 -17.69
C THR A 189 -20.97 5.46 -17.23
N ILE A 190 -21.72 6.16 -16.43
CA ILE A 190 -23.03 5.70 -15.90
C ILE A 190 -23.98 5.18 -16.99
N ASN A 191 -23.74 5.49 -18.27
CA ASN A 191 -24.64 5.20 -19.39
C ASN A 191 -24.13 4.17 -20.41
N ARG A 192 -23.00 3.45 -20.16
CA ARG A 192 -22.54 2.38 -21.08
C ARG A 192 -22.81 1.00 -20.47
N PRO A 193 -23.37 0.05 -21.25
CA PRO A 193 -23.52 -1.34 -20.77
C PRO A 193 -22.14 -1.93 -20.46
N LEU A 194 -21.87 -2.23 -19.20
CA LEU A 194 -20.61 -2.80 -18.75
C LEU A 194 -20.25 -4.12 -19.46
N ALA A 195 -21.25 -4.88 -19.91
CA ALA A 195 -21.07 -6.11 -20.68
C ALA A 195 -20.29 -5.92 -22.00
N GLU A 196 -20.36 -4.78 -22.64
CA GLU A 196 -19.59 -4.46 -23.86
C GLU A 196 -18.11 -4.16 -23.54
N ILE A 197 -17.86 -3.90 -22.28
CA ILE A 197 -16.57 -3.42 -21.78
C ILE A 197 -15.64 -4.60 -21.45
N VAL A 198 -16.15 -5.80 -21.15
CA VAL A 198 -15.43 -6.90 -20.50
C VAL A 198 -14.46 -7.69 -21.40
N ALA A 199 -14.60 -7.60 -22.71
CA ALA A 199 -13.76 -8.39 -23.63
C ALA A 199 -12.32 -7.84 -23.81
N ARG A 200 -11.98 -6.70 -23.19
CA ARG A 200 -10.69 -6.00 -23.38
C ARG A 200 -10.14 -5.49 -22.06
N PRO A 201 -8.82 -5.26 -21.93
CA PRO A 201 -8.29 -4.53 -20.79
C PRO A 201 -8.99 -3.18 -20.63
N HIS A 202 -9.53 -2.91 -19.44
CA HIS A 202 -10.12 -1.63 -19.12
C HIS A 202 -9.28 -0.96 -18.07
N VAL A 203 -9.04 0.32 -18.29
CA VAL A 203 -8.31 1.14 -17.36
C VAL A 203 -9.33 1.92 -16.52
N VAL A 204 -9.24 1.75 -15.21
CA VAL A 204 -10.02 2.50 -14.22
C VAL A 204 -9.04 3.25 -13.34
N GLY A 205 -9.34 4.49 -13.03
CA GLY A 205 -8.48 5.27 -12.15
C GLY A 205 -9.16 6.52 -11.63
N LEU A 206 -8.37 7.28 -10.89
CA LEU A 206 -8.78 8.55 -10.31
C LEU A 206 -7.55 9.44 -10.15
N THR A 207 -7.63 10.68 -10.63
CA THR A 207 -6.61 11.69 -10.34
C THR A 207 -6.97 12.45 -9.06
N ARG A 208 -5.97 13.16 -8.48
CA ARG A 208 -6.19 14.01 -7.31
C ARG A 208 -7.28 15.07 -7.55
N GLU A 209 -7.33 15.66 -8.74
CA GLU A 209 -8.33 16.66 -9.09
C GLU A 209 -9.74 16.06 -9.10
N LEU A 210 -9.89 14.89 -9.70
CA LEU A 210 -11.17 14.19 -9.79
C LEU A 210 -11.60 13.59 -8.45
N ALA A 211 -10.64 13.25 -7.57
CA ALA A 211 -10.91 12.71 -6.23
C ALA A 211 -11.73 13.69 -5.35
N LYS A 212 -11.65 14.99 -5.62
CA LYS A 212 -12.46 16.00 -4.92
C LYS A 212 -13.98 15.77 -5.11
N ALA A 213 -14.39 15.21 -6.25
CA ALA A 213 -15.77 14.84 -6.51
C ALA A 213 -16.16 13.48 -5.92
N SER A 214 -15.19 12.67 -5.53
CA SER A 214 -15.36 11.34 -4.91
C SER A 214 -15.29 11.38 -3.38
N PHE A 215 -15.56 12.55 -2.78
CA PHE A 215 -15.56 12.74 -1.33
C PHE A 215 -16.53 11.76 -0.64
N GLY A 216 -16.06 11.13 0.44
CA GLY A 216 -16.83 10.13 1.17
C GLY A 216 -16.67 8.69 0.68
N THR A 217 -15.96 8.46 -0.43
CA THR A 217 -15.57 7.12 -0.85
C THR A 217 -14.22 6.71 -0.25
N TRP A 218 -13.97 5.40 -0.11
CA TRP A 218 -12.69 4.93 0.40
C TRP A 218 -11.52 5.28 -0.55
N ILE A 219 -11.75 5.27 -1.87
CA ILE A 219 -10.75 5.71 -2.86
C ILE A 219 -10.44 7.21 -2.68
N GLY A 220 -11.45 8.05 -2.53
CA GLY A 220 -11.28 9.48 -2.29
C GLY A 220 -10.45 9.76 -1.03
N SER A 221 -10.58 8.94 0.02
CA SER A 221 -9.82 9.08 1.26
C SER A 221 -8.30 8.91 1.07
N LEU A 222 -7.85 8.20 0.04
CA LEU A 222 -6.43 8.00 -0.27
C LEU A 222 -5.76 9.29 -0.77
N PHE A 223 -6.53 10.22 -1.34
CA PHE A 223 -6.02 11.50 -1.87
C PHE A 223 -5.98 12.61 -0.82
N VAL A 224 -6.49 12.34 0.38
CA VAL A 224 -6.34 13.26 1.51
C VAL A 224 -4.89 13.18 1.99
N HIS A 225 -4.18 14.30 1.88
CA HIS A 225 -2.77 14.40 2.27
C HIS A 225 -2.54 15.69 3.08
N ALA A 226 -1.78 15.55 4.15
CA ALA A 226 -1.19 16.66 4.88
C ALA A 226 0.34 16.50 4.84
N PRO A 227 1.12 17.59 4.77
CA PRO A 227 2.57 17.50 4.86
C PRO A 227 3.00 16.93 6.23
N PRO A 228 4.02 16.05 6.29
CA PRO A 228 4.52 15.53 7.54
C PRO A 228 5.12 16.67 8.39
N GLN A 229 4.78 16.72 9.67
CA GLN A 229 5.27 17.76 10.59
C GLN A 229 6.57 17.33 11.27
N CYS A 230 6.67 16.06 11.65
CA CYS A 230 7.81 15.56 12.44
C CYS A 230 9.07 15.35 11.59
N ASN A 231 8.94 15.08 10.29
CA ASN A 231 10.07 14.83 9.41
C ASN A 231 11.03 13.78 9.97
N PHE A 232 10.49 12.60 10.30
CA PHE A 232 11.26 11.48 10.84
C PHE A 232 12.33 11.01 9.86
N ARG A 233 13.52 10.70 10.39
CA ARG A 233 14.58 10.04 9.62
C ARG A 233 14.14 8.64 9.18
N ARG A 234 14.70 8.12 8.09
CA ARG A 234 14.38 6.78 7.59
C ARG A 234 14.48 5.68 8.65
N SER A 235 15.52 5.73 9.50
CA SER A 235 15.67 4.76 10.60
C SER A 235 14.60 4.91 11.69
N GLU A 236 14.15 6.14 11.95
CA GLU A 236 13.07 6.43 12.88
C GLU A 236 11.73 5.96 12.30
N GLN A 237 11.44 6.25 11.02
CA GLN A 237 10.24 5.76 10.34
C GLN A 237 10.17 4.23 10.35
N ARG A 238 11.29 3.55 10.05
CA ARG A 238 11.35 2.08 10.07
C ARG A 238 11.06 1.51 11.46
N LEU A 239 11.61 2.10 12.51
CA LEU A 239 11.31 1.70 13.89
C LEU A 239 9.83 1.91 14.23
N LEU A 240 9.28 3.07 13.87
CA LEU A 240 7.88 3.43 14.16
C LEU A 240 6.89 2.53 13.41
N LEU A 241 7.17 2.18 12.15
CA LEU A 241 6.35 1.25 11.37
C LEU A 241 6.27 -0.14 12.03
N VAL A 242 7.40 -0.67 12.52
CA VAL A 242 7.40 -1.94 13.25
C VAL A 242 6.70 -1.79 14.61
N ALA A 243 6.92 -0.69 15.32
CA ALA A 243 6.29 -0.44 16.61
C ALA A 243 4.76 -0.33 16.53
N LEU A 244 4.20 0.14 15.41
CA LEU A 244 2.76 0.19 15.17
C LEU A 244 2.09 -1.18 15.12
N GLN A 245 2.86 -2.25 14.87
CA GLN A 245 2.39 -3.63 14.91
C GLN A 245 2.23 -4.18 16.33
N GLY A 246 2.54 -3.38 17.36
CA GLY A 246 2.38 -3.75 18.78
C GLY A 246 3.60 -4.41 19.41
N GLU A 247 4.73 -4.41 18.71
CA GLU A 247 5.97 -5.06 19.15
C GLU A 247 6.57 -4.38 20.38
N THR A 248 7.12 -5.21 21.28
CA THR A 248 7.91 -4.77 22.43
C THR A 248 9.30 -4.28 22.00
N ASP A 249 10.00 -3.50 22.84
CA ASP A 249 11.33 -3.00 22.49
C ASP A 249 12.35 -4.13 22.23
N LYS A 250 12.17 -5.31 22.84
CA LYS A 250 12.99 -6.51 22.58
C LYS A 250 12.71 -7.08 21.18
N GLU A 251 11.44 -7.13 20.81
CA GLU A 251 11.01 -7.58 19.48
C GLU A 251 11.44 -6.60 18.40
N LEU A 252 11.30 -5.29 18.64
CA LEU A 252 11.84 -4.25 17.77
C LEU A 252 13.35 -4.41 17.54
N ALA A 253 14.13 -4.68 18.60
CA ALA A 253 15.56 -4.89 18.49
C ALA A 253 15.89 -6.10 17.59
N ARG A 254 15.15 -7.20 17.75
CA ARG A 254 15.30 -8.42 16.95
C ARG A 254 14.91 -8.19 15.49
N GLU A 255 13.74 -7.58 15.25
CA GLU A 255 13.20 -7.37 13.89
C GLU A 255 14.07 -6.39 13.08
N LEU A 256 14.61 -5.37 13.75
CA LEU A 256 15.46 -4.36 13.12
C LEU A 256 16.94 -4.76 13.05
N GLY A 257 17.33 -5.86 13.69
CA GLY A 257 18.74 -6.29 13.75
C GLY A 257 19.66 -5.33 14.54
N VAL A 258 19.12 -4.68 15.60
CA VAL A 258 19.86 -3.72 16.41
C VAL A 258 19.82 -4.08 17.90
N SER A 259 20.69 -3.46 18.71
CA SER A 259 20.66 -3.68 20.17
C SER A 259 19.46 -2.99 20.84
N LEU A 260 19.04 -3.53 22.00
CA LEU A 260 18.00 -2.89 22.82
C LEU A 260 18.38 -1.46 23.26
N SER A 261 19.67 -1.20 23.48
CA SER A 261 20.16 0.15 23.78
C SER A 261 20.01 1.10 22.61
N ALA A 262 20.19 0.63 21.37
CA ALA A 262 19.96 1.41 20.16
C ALA A 262 18.47 1.75 20.00
N VAL A 263 17.55 0.81 20.28
CA VAL A 263 16.09 1.06 20.27
C VAL A 263 15.74 2.16 21.29
N LYS A 264 16.25 2.05 22.52
CA LYS A 264 16.00 3.08 23.57
C LYS A 264 16.57 4.44 23.17
N LYS A 265 17.75 4.49 22.53
CA LYS A 265 18.32 5.74 22.01
C LYS A 265 17.46 6.32 20.88
N ALA A 266 16.97 5.48 19.97
CA ALA A 266 16.08 5.91 18.89
C ALA A 266 14.77 6.51 19.45
N TRP A 267 14.14 5.89 20.45
CA TRP A 267 12.95 6.47 21.10
C TRP A 267 13.22 7.85 21.69
N ARG A 268 14.36 8.06 22.36
CA ARG A 268 14.73 9.39 22.88
C ARG A 268 14.87 10.42 21.75
N SER A 269 15.54 10.05 20.64
CA SER A 269 15.66 10.91 19.46
C SER A 269 14.29 11.28 18.88
N ILE A 270 13.41 10.29 18.76
CA ILE A 270 12.03 10.47 18.26
C ILE A 270 11.27 11.45 19.15
N TYR A 271 11.26 11.24 20.47
CA TYR A 271 10.56 12.15 21.40
C TYR A 271 11.12 13.57 21.37
N ALA A 272 12.45 13.73 21.33
CA ALA A 272 13.08 15.04 21.21
C ALA A 272 12.72 15.76 19.90
N ARG A 273 12.46 15.00 18.83
CA ARG A 273 12.02 15.56 17.54
C ARG A 273 10.55 15.97 17.56
N VAL A 274 9.70 15.17 18.17
CA VAL A 274 8.23 15.36 18.19
C VAL A 274 7.83 16.50 19.10
N ALA A 275 8.44 16.61 20.31
CA ALA A 275 8.04 17.57 21.33
C ALA A 275 7.93 19.03 20.82
N PRO A 276 8.89 19.59 20.07
CA PRO A 276 8.77 20.96 19.56
C PRO A 276 7.85 21.11 18.34
N ARG A 277 7.48 20.00 17.66
CA ARG A 277 6.72 20.01 16.39
C ARG A 277 5.23 19.74 16.60
N VAL A 278 4.89 18.94 17.61
CA VAL A 278 3.52 18.61 17.98
C VAL A 278 3.37 18.88 19.48
N PRO A 279 3.14 20.16 19.89
CA PRO A 279 3.02 20.53 21.29
C PRO A 279 1.93 19.73 22.01
N GLY A 280 2.20 19.27 23.22
CA GLY A 280 1.27 18.52 24.06
C GLY A 280 1.15 17.02 23.73
N LEU A 281 1.73 16.54 22.62
CA LEU A 281 1.70 15.10 22.30
C LEU A 281 2.58 14.29 23.26
N ILE A 282 3.77 14.80 23.56
CA ILE A 282 4.68 14.17 24.52
C ILE A 282 4.50 14.87 25.86
N PRO A 283 3.96 14.20 26.89
CA PRO A 283 3.73 14.84 28.19
C PRO A 283 5.04 15.29 28.83
N ASP A 284 4.97 16.44 29.51
CA ASP A 284 6.08 16.94 30.28
C ASP A 284 6.43 16.00 31.46
N PRO A 285 7.69 15.98 31.90
CA PRO A 285 8.09 15.13 33.00
C PRO A 285 7.38 15.57 34.31
N VAL A 286 6.52 14.70 34.84
CA VAL A 286 5.94 14.87 36.18
C VAL A 286 6.92 14.26 37.19
N PRO A 287 7.38 15.00 38.21
CA PRO A 287 8.43 14.53 39.11
C PRO A 287 8.10 13.26 39.91
N GLU A 288 6.83 13.02 40.16
CA GLU A 288 6.37 11.96 41.07
C GLU A 288 6.09 10.60 40.43
N GLU A 289 6.10 10.48 39.11
CA GLU A 289 5.79 9.22 38.42
C GLU A 289 7.02 8.32 38.15
N PRO A 290 6.88 6.98 38.26
CA PRO A 290 7.94 6.05 37.90
C PRO A 290 8.35 6.19 36.42
N SER A 291 9.65 6.18 36.16
CA SER A 291 10.21 6.40 34.79
C SER A 291 9.74 5.37 33.74
N SER A 292 9.33 4.16 34.19
CA SER A 292 8.83 3.09 33.33
C SER A 292 7.41 3.34 32.81
N GLU A 293 6.52 3.90 33.63
CA GLU A 293 5.13 4.21 33.23
C GLU A 293 5.10 5.39 32.27
N ARG A 294 5.88 6.43 32.53
CA ARG A 294 6.04 7.59 31.64
C ARG A 294 6.55 7.19 30.25
N GLY A 295 7.49 6.27 30.18
CA GLY A 295 7.99 5.78 28.89
C GLY A 295 6.92 5.05 28.07
N ARG A 296 6.05 4.30 28.75
CA ARG A 296 4.92 3.59 28.14
C ARG A 296 3.85 4.56 27.63
N GLU A 297 3.50 5.56 28.42
CA GLU A 297 2.51 6.57 28.04
C GLU A 297 2.97 7.38 26.81
N LYS A 298 4.22 7.88 26.82
CA LYS A 298 4.80 8.59 25.67
C LYS A 298 4.74 7.76 24.40
N LYS A 299 5.09 6.47 24.49
CA LYS A 299 5.03 5.54 23.37
C LYS A 299 3.58 5.38 22.86
N GLN A 300 2.62 5.17 23.76
CA GLN A 300 1.21 4.97 23.40
C GLN A 300 0.62 6.21 22.73
N ARG A 301 0.85 7.42 23.27
CA ARG A 301 0.36 8.68 22.69
C ARG A 301 0.94 8.90 21.29
N LEU A 302 2.25 8.69 21.12
CA LEU A 302 2.88 8.83 19.82
C LEU A 302 2.35 7.82 18.80
N LEU A 303 2.18 6.54 19.18
CA LEU A 303 1.65 5.52 18.27
C LEU A 303 0.17 5.79 17.93
N ALA A 304 -0.62 6.33 18.85
CA ALA A 304 -1.99 6.77 18.56
C ALA A 304 -2.00 7.90 17.51
N TYR A 305 -1.20 8.94 17.74
CA TYR A 305 -1.01 10.03 16.78
C TYR A 305 -0.62 9.53 15.38
N LEU A 306 0.35 8.62 15.29
CA LEU A 306 0.83 8.10 14.01
C LEU A 306 -0.21 7.24 13.25
N ARG A 307 -1.18 6.63 13.96
CA ARG A 307 -2.31 5.94 13.30
C ARG A 307 -3.27 6.93 12.62
N GLU A 308 -3.41 8.12 13.19
CA GLU A 308 -4.25 9.19 12.63
C GLU A 308 -3.49 9.99 11.56
N HIS A 309 -2.15 10.08 11.68
CA HIS A 309 -1.24 10.83 10.82
C HIS A 309 -0.24 9.92 10.07
N PRO A 310 -0.70 9.06 9.17
CA PRO A 310 0.18 8.12 8.45
C PRO A 310 1.19 8.82 7.53
N GLU A 311 0.95 10.07 7.12
CA GLU A 311 1.87 10.91 6.34
C GLU A 311 3.24 11.06 7.01
N GLU A 312 3.29 11.05 8.34
CA GLU A 312 4.52 11.14 9.12
C GLU A 312 5.49 9.96 8.86
N LEU A 313 4.94 8.84 8.42
CA LEU A 313 5.69 7.61 8.17
C LEU A 313 5.92 7.33 6.69
N ARG A 314 5.45 8.21 5.81
CA ARG A 314 5.66 8.03 4.36
C ARG A 314 7.02 8.57 3.93
N PRO A 315 7.66 7.92 2.94
CA PRO A 315 8.94 8.39 2.41
C PRO A 315 8.82 9.82 1.89
N ALA A 316 9.70 10.70 2.37
CA ALA A 316 9.79 12.09 1.94
C ALA A 316 11.25 12.54 1.84
N CYS A 317 11.52 13.57 1.06
CA CYS A 317 12.79 14.29 1.13
C CYS A 317 12.84 15.10 2.42
N ILE A 318 13.91 14.92 3.20
CA ILE A 318 14.17 15.64 4.45
C ILE A 318 15.23 16.69 4.16
#